data_d8a7d27445f02e6ba31ab3d5758e5d47
#
_entry.id   d8a7d27445f02e6ba31ab3d5758e5d47
#
_cell.length_a   1.000
_cell.length_b   1.000
_cell.length_c   1.000
_cell.angle_alpha   90.00
_cell.angle_beta   90.00
_cell.angle_gamma   90.00
#
_symmetry.space_group_name_H-M   'P 1'
#
loop_
_entity.id
_entity.type
_entity.pdbx_description
1 polymer ?
#
loop_
_entity_poly.entity_id
_entity_poly.type
_entity_poly.pdbx_seq_one_letter_code
_entity_poly.pdbx_strand_id
1 'polypeptide(L)'
;MNPFDESMMREALREAELALSAGELPVGCVIVKGGEIIARGHNERETTLDPTAHAEIVALRRAANRLNAWRLNGCALYVTL
;
A
#
# COMPACT_ATOMS: atom_id res chain seq x y z
N MET A 1 17.14 -6.24 -8.20
CA MET A 1 15.65 -6.33 -8.15
C MET A 1 15.16 -6.85 -9.49
N ASN A 2 14.26 -7.82 -9.49
CA ASN A 2 13.73 -8.37 -10.74
C ASN A 2 12.68 -7.40 -11.35
N PRO A 3 12.33 -7.58 -12.65
CA PRO A 3 11.39 -6.66 -13.31
C PRO A 3 10.02 -6.57 -12.66
N PHE A 4 9.53 -7.68 -12.08
CA PHE A 4 8.24 -7.68 -11.40
C PHE A 4 8.29 -6.81 -10.15
N ASP A 5 9.30 -7.00 -9.29
CA ASP A 5 9.48 -6.22 -8.07
C ASP A 5 9.63 -4.73 -8.40
N GLU A 6 10.37 -4.45 -9.46
CA GLU A 6 10.56 -3.08 -9.92
C GLU A 6 9.24 -2.43 -10.34
N SER A 7 8.40 -3.18 -11.06
CA SER A 7 7.07 -2.69 -11.45
C SER A 7 6.18 -2.44 -10.24
N MET A 8 6.25 -3.32 -9.23
CA MET A 8 5.45 -3.17 -8.02
C MET A 8 5.92 -1.96 -7.19
N MET A 9 7.23 -1.72 -7.14
CA MET A 9 7.76 -0.53 -6.48
C MET A 9 7.32 0.75 -7.20
N ARG A 10 7.22 0.73 -8.52
CA ARG A 10 6.69 1.88 -9.27
C ARG A 10 5.23 2.14 -8.92
N GLU A 11 4.44 1.08 -8.74
CA GLU A 11 3.04 1.22 -8.33
C GLU A 11 2.95 1.78 -6.91
N ALA A 12 3.84 1.36 -6.01
CA ALA A 12 3.91 1.94 -4.67
C ALA A 12 4.30 3.43 -4.73
N LEU A 13 5.20 3.80 -5.63
CA LEU A 13 5.57 5.20 -5.83
C LEU A 13 4.39 6.04 -6.34
N ARG A 14 3.54 5.48 -7.18
CA ARG A 14 2.31 6.17 -7.61
C ARG A 14 1.39 6.47 -6.44
N GLU A 15 1.28 5.52 -5.51
CA GLU A 15 0.51 5.74 -4.28
C GLU A 15 1.15 6.85 -3.44
N ALA A 16 2.47 6.91 -3.38
CA ALA A 16 3.18 7.98 -2.68
C ALA A 16 2.88 9.35 -3.30
N GLU A 17 2.80 9.42 -4.62
CA GLU A 17 2.44 10.67 -5.32
C GLU A 17 1.02 11.11 -4.98
N LEU A 18 0.09 10.17 -4.87
CA LEU A 18 -1.28 10.46 -4.45
C LEU A 18 -1.31 11.03 -3.03
N ALA A 19 -0.51 10.46 -2.13
CA ALA A 19 -0.38 10.97 -0.77
C ALA A 19 0.11 12.42 -0.79
N LEU A 20 1.17 12.69 -1.54
CA LEU A 20 1.75 14.03 -1.65
C LEU A 20 0.71 15.03 -2.17
N SER A 21 -0.06 14.66 -3.19
CA SER A 21 -1.11 15.50 -3.76
C SER A 21 -2.21 15.82 -2.75
N ALA A 22 -2.41 14.95 -1.76
CA ALA A 22 -3.41 15.13 -0.70
C ALA A 22 -2.84 15.83 0.54
N GLY A 23 -1.61 16.32 0.49
CA GLY A 23 -0.97 16.98 1.62
C GLY A 23 -0.45 16.03 2.69
N GLU A 24 -0.25 14.78 2.33
CA GLU A 24 0.27 13.75 3.22
C GLU A 24 1.75 13.51 2.98
N LEU A 25 2.42 12.82 3.91
CA LEU A 25 3.77 12.34 3.67
C LEU A 25 3.74 11.37 2.48
N PRO A 26 4.70 11.49 1.54
CA PRO A 26 4.65 10.70 0.30
C PRO A 26 5.17 9.26 0.50
N VAL A 27 4.39 8.47 1.19
CA VAL A 27 4.65 7.04 1.38
C VAL A 27 3.51 6.26 0.74
N GLY A 28 3.86 5.28 -0.08
CA GLY A 28 2.89 4.44 -0.76
C GLY A 28 3.21 2.97 -0.58
N CYS A 29 2.19 2.13 -0.74
CA CYS A 29 2.29 0.70 -0.51
C CYS A 29 1.35 -0.04 -1.46
N VAL A 30 1.82 -1.19 -1.98
CA VAL A 30 0.95 -2.14 -2.65
C VAL A 30 1.17 -3.53 -2.06
N ILE A 31 0.10 -4.33 -2.03
CA ILE A 31 0.15 -5.72 -1.58
C ILE A 31 -0.25 -6.59 -2.75
N VAL A 32 0.55 -7.63 -2.96
CA VAL A 32 0.46 -8.52 -4.12
C VAL A 32 0.22 -9.95 -3.67
N LYS A 33 -0.66 -10.65 -4.36
CA LYS A 33 -0.87 -12.08 -4.15
C LYS A 33 -1.10 -12.72 -5.50
N GLY A 34 -0.38 -13.83 -5.77
CA GLY A 34 -0.52 -14.54 -7.04
C GLY A 34 -0.20 -13.67 -8.26
N GLY A 35 0.76 -12.76 -8.15
CA GLY A 35 1.14 -11.88 -9.25
C GLY A 35 0.22 -10.69 -9.48
N GLU A 36 -0.81 -10.51 -8.64
CA GLU A 36 -1.79 -9.42 -8.78
C GLU A 36 -1.75 -8.48 -7.58
N ILE A 37 -1.91 -7.19 -7.83
CA ILE A 37 -2.10 -6.21 -6.76
C ILE A 37 -3.50 -6.41 -6.20
N ILE A 38 -3.58 -6.77 -4.92
CA ILE A 38 -4.86 -6.95 -4.23
C ILE A 38 -5.25 -5.78 -3.35
N ALA A 39 -4.29 -4.92 -3.03
CA ALA A 39 -4.57 -3.72 -2.23
C ALA A 39 -3.52 -2.66 -2.49
N ARG A 40 -3.94 -1.41 -2.35
CA ARG A 40 -3.09 -0.22 -2.46
C ARG A 40 -3.36 0.66 -1.25
N GLY A 41 -2.35 1.39 -0.83
CA GLY A 41 -2.51 2.35 0.24
C GLY A 41 -1.44 3.41 0.20
N HIS A 42 -1.74 4.54 0.79
CA HIS A 42 -0.78 5.63 1.01
C HIS A 42 -1.13 6.29 2.34
N ASN A 43 -0.24 7.13 2.85
CA ASN A 43 -0.49 7.83 4.10
C ASN A 43 -1.77 8.65 4.00
N GLU A 44 -2.64 8.52 5.01
CA GLU A 44 -3.91 9.24 5.09
C GLU A 44 -4.15 9.79 6.49
N ARG A 45 -3.08 10.01 7.27
CA ARG A 45 -3.18 10.42 8.67
C ARG A 45 -3.87 11.78 8.83
N GLU A 46 -3.53 12.73 7.99
CA GLU A 46 -4.13 14.07 8.00
C GLU A 46 -5.54 14.04 7.42
N THR A 47 -5.71 13.36 6.28
CA THR A 47 -6.98 13.30 5.56
C THR A 47 -8.07 12.64 6.39
N THR A 48 -7.74 11.55 7.08
CA THR A 48 -8.72 10.77 7.85
C THR A 48 -8.70 11.09 9.35
N LEU A 49 -7.78 11.93 9.80
CA LEU A 49 -7.57 12.25 11.22
C LEU A 49 -7.31 10.96 12.02
N ASP A 50 -6.59 10.04 11.43
CA ASP A 50 -6.27 8.74 12.03
C ASP A 50 -4.74 8.61 12.15
N PRO A 51 -4.18 8.66 13.37
CA PRO A 51 -2.73 8.59 13.54
C PRO A 51 -2.14 7.24 13.12
N THR A 52 -2.97 6.20 12.94
CA THR A 52 -2.51 4.89 12.49
C THR A 52 -2.57 4.71 10.97
N ALA A 53 -3.05 5.71 10.22
CA ALA A 53 -3.24 5.60 8.78
C ALA A 53 -1.93 5.77 7.99
N HIS A 54 -0.89 5.01 8.37
CA HIS A 54 0.32 4.84 7.58
C HIS A 54 0.01 4.01 6.33
N ALA A 55 0.78 4.22 5.28
CA ALA A 55 0.56 3.56 3.99
C ALA A 55 0.39 2.05 4.11
N GLU A 56 1.28 1.38 4.85
CA GLU A 56 1.24 -0.07 5.02
C GLU A 56 0.02 -0.52 5.82
N ILE A 57 -0.40 0.24 6.82
CA ILE A 57 -1.59 -0.10 7.61
C ILE A 57 -2.85 0.02 6.75
N VAL A 58 -2.95 1.09 5.97
CA VAL A 58 -4.08 1.28 5.04
C VAL A 58 -4.15 0.11 4.06
N ALA A 59 -3.01 -0.26 3.45
CA ALA A 59 -2.97 -1.36 2.49
C ALA A 59 -3.28 -2.70 3.12
N LEU A 60 -2.75 -2.97 4.33
CA LEU A 60 -3.01 -4.23 5.05
C LEU A 60 -4.49 -4.40 5.36
N ARG A 61 -5.15 -3.33 5.83
CA ARG A 61 -6.59 -3.38 6.12
C ARG A 61 -7.40 -3.67 4.85
N ARG A 62 -7.06 -3.02 3.75
CA ARG A 62 -7.73 -3.24 2.47
C ARG A 62 -7.52 -4.65 1.95
N ALA A 63 -6.32 -5.19 2.08
CA ALA A 63 -6.02 -6.57 1.67
C ALA A 63 -6.81 -7.57 2.51
N ALA A 64 -6.83 -7.38 3.82
CA ALA A 64 -7.59 -8.25 4.73
C ALA A 64 -9.08 -8.25 4.39
N ASN A 65 -9.64 -7.08 4.11
CA ASN A 65 -11.05 -6.96 3.72
C ASN A 65 -11.32 -7.65 2.39
N ARG A 66 -10.43 -7.47 1.43
CA ARG A 66 -10.59 -8.10 0.10
C ARG A 66 -10.54 -9.61 0.18
N LEU A 67 -9.62 -10.16 0.99
CA LEU A 67 -9.47 -11.60 1.16
C LEU A 67 -10.44 -12.19 2.18
N ASN A 68 -11.17 -11.34 2.88
CA ASN A 68 -12.05 -11.73 3.98
C ASN A 68 -11.31 -12.58 5.01
N ALA A 69 -10.09 -12.17 5.37
CA ALA A 69 -9.22 -12.90 6.27
C ALA A 69 -8.20 -11.94 6.88
N TRP A 70 -7.82 -12.16 8.14
CA TRP A 70 -6.77 -11.35 8.76
C TRP A 70 -5.37 -11.89 8.47
N ARG A 71 -5.27 -13.16 8.09
CA ARG A 71 -4.00 -13.75 7.67
C ARG A 71 -3.78 -13.48 6.18
N LEU A 72 -2.64 -12.90 5.85
CA LEU A 72 -2.31 -12.53 4.49
C LEU A 72 -1.28 -13.51 3.92
N ASN A 73 -1.60 -14.80 3.98
CA ASN A 73 -0.72 -15.85 3.49
C ASN A 73 -0.46 -15.69 1.99
N GLY A 74 0.81 -15.86 1.61
CA GLY A 74 1.20 -15.77 0.21
C GLY A 74 1.23 -14.35 -0.36
N CYS A 75 1.10 -13.33 0.50
CA CYS A 75 1.16 -11.94 0.05
C CYS A 75 2.58 -11.38 0.16
N ALA A 76 2.90 -10.46 -0.72
CA ALA A 76 4.11 -9.65 -0.66
C ALA A 76 3.72 -8.18 -0.54
N LEU A 77 4.47 -7.44 0.25
CA LEU A 77 4.22 -6.01 0.50
C LEU A 77 5.38 -5.20 -0.05
N TYR A 78 5.06 -4.18 -0.85
CA TYR A 78 6.02 -3.23 -1.40
C TYR A 78 5.68 -1.86 -0.85
N VAL A 79 6.62 -1.25 -0.16
CA VAL A 79 6.42 0.06 0.48
C VAL A 79 7.58 0.98 0.14
N THR A 80 7.26 2.25 -0.12
CA THR A 80 8.26 3.30 -0.32
C THR A 80 8.60 3.92 1.02
N LEU A 81 9.81 4.42 1.13
CA LEU A 81 10.26 5.13 2.35
C LEU A 81 10.74 6.51 2.02
#